data_fd321134d414e2627bb24eedcd343ef2
#
_entry.id   fd321134d414e2627bb24eedcd343ef2
#
_cell.length_a   1.000
_cell.length_b   1.000
_cell.length_c   1.000
_cell.angle_alpha   90.00
_cell.angle_beta   90.00
_cell.angle_gamma   90.00
#
_symmetry.space_group_name_H-M   'P 1'
#
loop_
_entity.id
_entity.type
_entity.pdbx_description
1 polymer ?
#
loop_
_entity_poly.entity_id
_entity_poly.type
_entity_poly.pdbx_seq_one_letter_code
_entity_poly.pdbx_strand_id
1 'polypeptide(L)'
;MDLIFFDLDGTLLNKSSEISSFTKETLGLLGERDIAFTVATGRTMHSAQFVLQGQSFVLPHIYNNGVAIWDPAGNALTLENLLAPSEVNLIIEHAVNNNITPFINTVNMDSPDHEHVIYHSSPKHQVEHDLIEKYFSRTKARLASNESLPANAHITNISMIGDAPLVYDMYKQLNMHEGLIAYSGPAIEGDEYRWMDVHHNLANKGSAVELLRQQLNASNVIVFGDSDNDLSMFKLADEAYAPSNAKPYIKDAATSVIGHHDEDGIARFLRERFSL
;
A
#
# COMPACT_ATOMS: atom_id res chain seq x y z
N MET A 1 24.33 -0.69 7.45
CA MET A 1 23.37 -1.21 8.44
C MET A 1 22.29 -1.96 7.70
N ASP A 2 21.72 -2.99 8.33
CA ASP A 2 20.54 -3.68 7.80
C ASP A 2 19.32 -2.78 7.99
N LEU A 3 18.46 -2.69 6.96
CA LEU A 3 17.20 -1.97 6.99
C LEU A 3 16.09 -2.90 6.51
N ILE A 4 15.12 -3.15 7.38
CA ILE A 4 14.03 -4.09 7.12
C ILE A 4 12.77 -3.31 6.75
N PHE A 5 12.10 -3.72 5.66
CA PHE A 5 10.79 -3.24 5.26
C PHE A 5 9.76 -4.36 5.35
N PHE A 6 8.67 -4.09 6.04
CA PHE A 6 7.54 -5.00 6.13
C PHE A 6 6.37 -4.48 5.31
N ASP A 7 5.85 -5.31 4.39
CA ASP A 7 4.46 -5.14 4.01
C ASP A 7 3.54 -5.49 5.19
N LEU A 8 2.30 -5.03 5.16
CA LEU A 8 1.35 -5.21 6.25
C LEU A 8 0.39 -6.37 6.01
N ASP A 9 -0.49 -6.25 5.03
CA ASP A 9 -1.59 -7.18 4.81
C ASP A 9 -1.10 -8.48 4.18
N GLY A 10 -1.42 -9.63 4.82
CA GLY A 10 -0.91 -10.92 4.35
C GLY A 10 0.57 -11.17 4.66
N THR A 11 1.24 -10.21 5.31
CA THR A 11 2.67 -10.23 5.61
C THR A 11 2.91 -10.05 7.12
N LEU A 12 2.96 -8.82 7.64
CA LEU A 12 3.19 -8.56 9.08
C LEU A 12 1.93 -8.74 9.92
N LEU A 13 0.75 -8.46 9.35
CA LEU A 13 -0.53 -8.58 10.02
C LEU A 13 -1.09 -10.00 9.90
N ASN A 14 -1.75 -10.47 10.95
CA ASN A 14 -2.52 -11.70 10.94
C ASN A 14 -3.88 -11.52 10.21
N LYS A 15 -4.68 -12.59 10.08
CA LYS A 15 -6.01 -12.55 9.44
C LYS A 15 -7.02 -11.61 10.09
N SER A 16 -6.77 -11.18 11.34
CA SER A 16 -7.58 -10.18 12.04
C SER A 16 -7.11 -8.75 11.76
N SER A 17 -6.15 -8.55 10.84
CA SER A 17 -5.48 -7.28 10.55
C SER A 17 -4.80 -6.67 11.77
N GLU A 18 -4.18 -7.49 12.60
CA GLU A 18 -3.48 -7.08 13.83
C GLU A 18 -2.03 -7.60 13.83
N ILE A 19 -1.14 -6.86 14.47
CA ILE A 19 0.19 -7.37 14.83
C ILE A 19 0.03 -8.19 16.11
N SER A 20 0.39 -9.48 16.07
CA SER A 20 0.28 -10.37 17.22
C SER A 20 1.18 -9.95 18.38
N SER A 21 0.88 -10.41 19.59
CA SER A 21 1.74 -10.13 20.76
C SER A 21 3.16 -10.68 20.59
N PHE A 22 3.31 -11.83 19.93
CA PHE A 22 4.61 -12.44 19.67
C PHE A 22 5.43 -11.61 18.65
N THR A 23 4.76 -11.12 17.60
CA THR A 23 5.39 -10.22 16.62
C THR A 23 5.77 -8.88 17.26
N LYS A 24 4.90 -8.29 18.11
CA LYS A 24 5.21 -7.05 18.86
C LYS A 24 6.45 -7.19 19.74
N GLU A 25 6.54 -8.29 20.48
CA GLU A 25 7.72 -8.59 21.30
C GLU A 25 8.98 -8.71 20.43
N THR A 26 8.88 -9.40 19.29
CA THR A 26 10.00 -9.55 18.35
C THR A 26 10.47 -8.20 17.76
N LEU A 27 9.54 -7.32 17.39
CA LEU A 27 9.88 -5.96 16.95
C LEU A 27 10.57 -5.16 18.07
N GLY A 28 10.14 -5.32 19.32
CA GLY A 28 10.82 -4.75 20.48
C GLY A 28 12.28 -5.23 20.59
N LEU A 29 12.51 -6.54 20.46
CA LEU A 29 13.86 -7.11 20.49
C LEU A 29 14.75 -6.62 19.33
N LEU A 30 14.19 -6.42 18.14
CA LEU A 30 14.93 -5.78 17.04
C LEU A 30 15.39 -4.38 17.42
N GLY A 31 14.49 -3.56 18.00
CA GLY A 31 14.82 -2.21 18.46
C GLY A 31 15.88 -2.20 19.55
N GLU A 32 15.85 -3.13 20.51
CA GLU A 32 16.88 -3.28 21.55
C GLU A 32 18.27 -3.62 21.00
N ARG A 33 18.33 -4.17 19.79
CA ARG A 33 19.57 -4.51 19.08
C ARG A 33 19.96 -3.53 17.98
N ASP A 34 19.34 -2.36 17.95
CA ASP A 34 19.57 -1.33 16.94
C ASP A 34 19.41 -1.84 15.48
N ILE A 35 18.59 -2.86 15.27
CA ILE A 35 18.23 -3.36 13.93
C ILE A 35 17.14 -2.45 13.37
N ALA A 36 17.44 -1.76 12.29
CA ALA A 36 16.55 -0.78 11.68
C ALA A 36 15.40 -1.45 10.92
N PHE A 37 14.16 -1.04 11.18
CA PHE A 37 12.99 -1.57 10.49
C PHE A 37 11.89 -0.52 10.31
N THR A 38 11.09 -0.70 9.26
CA THR A 38 9.95 0.15 8.94
C THR A 38 8.91 -0.62 8.10
N VAL A 39 7.89 0.09 7.60
CA VAL A 39 6.82 -0.48 6.79
C VAL A 39 6.78 0.07 5.37
N ALA A 40 6.34 -0.76 4.43
CA ALA A 40 6.04 -0.39 3.05
C ALA A 40 4.71 -1.04 2.63
N THR A 41 3.63 -0.25 2.57
CA THR A 41 2.28 -0.78 2.41
C THR A 41 1.47 -0.05 1.33
N GLY A 42 0.49 -0.74 0.75
CA GLY A 42 -0.54 -0.13 -0.08
C GLY A 42 -1.58 0.68 0.70
N ARG A 43 -1.64 0.52 2.02
CA ARG A 43 -2.56 1.27 2.86
C ARG A 43 -2.25 2.78 2.83
N THR A 44 -3.29 3.60 2.98
CA THR A 44 -3.11 5.02 3.27
C THR A 44 -2.51 5.21 4.68
N MET A 45 -1.85 6.33 4.91
CA MET A 45 -1.30 6.69 6.24
C MET A 45 -2.36 6.53 7.34
N HIS A 46 -3.55 7.10 7.15
CA HIS A 46 -4.63 7.06 8.14
C HIS A 46 -5.11 5.63 8.43
N SER A 47 -5.20 4.78 7.40
CA SER A 47 -5.60 3.38 7.57
C SER A 47 -4.53 2.55 8.28
N ALA A 48 -3.24 2.78 7.96
CA ALA A 48 -2.14 2.06 8.57
C ALA A 48 -1.88 2.48 10.03
N GLN A 49 -2.08 3.74 10.39
CA GLN A 49 -1.86 4.24 11.76
C GLN A 49 -2.65 3.44 12.81
N PHE A 50 -3.83 2.94 12.49
CA PHE A 50 -4.61 2.13 13.42
C PHE A 50 -3.91 0.83 13.83
N VAL A 51 -3.25 0.17 12.87
CA VAL A 51 -2.59 -1.12 13.11
C VAL A 51 -1.16 -0.95 13.63
N LEU A 52 -0.54 0.22 13.36
CA LEU A 52 0.80 0.55 13.82
C LEU A 52 0.82 1.24 15.20
N GLN A 53 -0.33 1.65 15.71
CA GLN A 53 -0.43 2.37 16.97
C GLN A 53 0.19 1.58 18.13
N GLY A 54 1.06 2.24 18.90
CA GLY A 54 1.75 1.64 20.04
C GLY A 54 2.92 0.72 19.67
N GLN A 55 3.33 0.69 18.40
CA GLN A 55 4.54 0.02 17.95
C GLN A 55 5.71 1.00 17.80
N SER A 56 6.93 0.48 17.94
CA SER A 56 8.16 1.29 17.88
C SER A 56 8.70 1.48 16.46
N PHE A 57 7.83 1.81 15.51
CA PHE A 57 8.27 2.20 14.17
C PHE A 57 8.73 3.67 14.18
N VAL A 58 10.02 3.88 14.26
CA VAL A 58 10.64 5.22 14.41
C VAL A 58 11.23 5.78 13.12
N LEU A 59 11.40 4.94 12.11
CA LEU A 59 11.92 5.31 10.78
C LEU A 59 10.80 5.76 9.86
N PRO A 60 11.09 6.46 8.75
CA PRO A 60 10.08 6.85 7.78
C PRO A 60 9.28 5.65 7.24
N HIS A 61 7.97 5.80 7.16
CA HIS A 61 7.01 4.80 6.67
C HIS A 61 6.63 5.06 5.23
N ILE A 62 6.49 4.01 4.44
CA ILE A 62 6.01 4.07 3.05
C ILE A 62 4.54 3.66 3.01
N TYR A 63 3.69 4.56 2.50
CA TYR A 63 2.24 4.39 2.34
C TYR A 63 1.80 4.56 0.89
N ASN A 64 0.57 4.13 0.57
CA ASN A 64 -0.01 4.22 -0.78
C ASN A 64 0.94 3.71 -1.87
N ASN A 65 1.55 2.53 -1.66
CA ASN A 65 2.51 1.94 -2.58
C ASN A 65 3.70 2.86 -2.95
N GLY A 66 4.09 3.78 -2.08
CA GLY A 66 5.24 4.65 -2.31
C GLY A 66 4.90 6.09 -2.70
N VAL A 67 3.62 6.46 -2.78
CA VAL A 67 3.21 7.86 -3.00
C VAL A 67 3.48 8.72 -1.78
N ALA A 68 3.27 8.18 -0.57
CA ALA A 68 3.34 8.94 0.66
C ALA A 68 4.42 8.36 1.57
N ILE A 69 5.32 9.22 2.02
CA ILE A 69 6.39 8.88 2.97
C ILE A 69 6.17 9.75 4.22
N TRP A 70 5.92 9.09 5.34
CA TRP A 70 5.73 9.72 6.64
C TRP A 70 6.97 9.55 7.51
N ASP A 71 7.58 10.67 7.91
CA ASP A 71 8.67 10.68 8.88
C ASP A 71 8.11 10.94 10.29
N PRO A 72 8.04 9.92 11.17
CA PRO A 72 7.55 10.11 12.54
C PRO A 72 8.43 11.00 13.39
N ALA A 73 9.75 11.05 13.14
CA ALA A 73 10.68 11.87 13.90
C ALA A 73 10.51 13.36 13.56
N GLY A 74 10.36 13.69 12.29
CA GLY A 74 10.12 15.05 11.82
C GLY A 74 8.64 15.47 11.86
N ASN A 75 7.72 14.55 12.14
CA ASN A 75 6.27 14.74 11.99
C ASN A 75 5.94 15.34 10.62
N ALA A 76 6.53 14.78 9.57
CA ALA A 76 6.47 15.30 8.22
C ALA A 76 5.97 14.25 7.22
N LEU A 77 5.04 14.67 6.36
CA LEU A 77 4.57 13.89 5.22
C LEU A 77 5.16 14.45 3.93
N THR A 78 5.75 13.58 3.14
CA THR A 78 6.21 13.89 1.78
C THR A 78 5.36 13.10 0.79
N LEU A 79 4.94 13.74 -0.30
CA LEU A 79 4.23 13.10 -1.40
C LEU A 79 5.14 13.02 -2.62
N GLU A 80 5.25 11.81 -3.17
CA GLU A 80 6.12 11.52 -4.31
C GLU A 80 5.28 10.94 -5.46
N ASN A 81 5.66 11.26 -6.70
CA ASN A 81 5.07 10.64 -7.89
C ASN A 81 3.53 10.69 -7.92
N LEU A 82 2.96 11.87 -7.71
CA LEU A 82 1.53 12.10 -7.85
C LEU A 82 1.08 11.90 -9.31
N LEU A 83 -0.19 11.53 -9.50
CA LEU A 83 -0.78 11.46 -10.83
C LEU A 83 -0.80 12.83 -11.50
N ALA A 84 -0.28 12.92 -12.71
CA ALA A 84 -0.34 14.12 -13.53
C ALA A 84 -1.78 14.36 -14.05
N PRO A 85 -2.19 15.61 -14.35
CA PRO A 85 -3.54 15.89 -14.84
C PRO A 85 -3.94 15.11 -16.10
N SER A 86 -3.00 14.82 -17.00
CA SER A 86 -3.23 14.00 -18.19
C SER A 86 -3.52 12.54 -17.86
N GLU A 87 -2.83 12.00 -16.87
CA GLU A 87 -3.02 10.63 -16.36
C GLU A 87 -4.37 10.50 -15.65
N VAL A 88 -4.70 11.49 -14.80
CA VAL A 88 -6.01 11.57 -14.12
C VAL A 88 -7.15 11.56 -15.14
N ASN A 89 -7.05 12.41 -16.19
CA ASN A 89 -8.07 12.48 -17.24
C ASN A 89 -8.21 11.15 -17.98
N LEU A 90 -7.10 10.50 -18.33
CA LEU A 90 -7.10 9.20 -18.99
C LEU A 90 -7.81 8.13 -18.14
N ILE A 91 -7.47 8.04 -16.85
CA ILE A 91 -8.08 7.05 -15.93
C ILE A 91 -9.58 7.31 -15.78
N ILE A 92 -9.98 8.57 -15.60
CA ILE A 92 -11.39 8.97 -15.49
C ILE A 92 -12.16 8.63 -16.76
N GLU A 93 -11.59 8.91 -17.94
CA GLU A 93 -12.21 8.58 -19.24
C GLU A 93 -12.44 7.08 -19.36
N HIS A 94 -11.44 6.25 -19.03
CA HIS A 94 -11.59 4.79 -19.02
C HIS A 94 -12.70 4.34 -18.07
N ALA A 95 -12.75 4.88 -16.84
CA ALA A 95 -13.78 4.53 -15.85
C ALA A 95 -15.18 4.91 -16.35
N VAL A 96 -15.36 6.13 -16.83
CA VAL A 96 -16.65 6.64 -17.30
C VAL A 96 -17.15 5.88 -18.53
N ASN A 97 -16.27 5.58 -19.51
CA ASN A 97 -16.62 4.82 -20.70
C ASN A 97 -17.04 3.38 -20.39
N ASN A 98 -16.56 2.82 -19.29
CA ASN A 98 -16.94 1.50 -18.79
C ASN A 98 -18.06 1.56 -17.72
N ASN A 99 -18.70 2.70 -17.55
CA ASN A 99 -19.78 2.92 -16.58
C ASN A 99 -19.39 2.57 -15.12
N ILE A 100 -18.12 2.81 -14.74
CA ILE A 100 -17.59 2.61 -13.39
C ILE A 100 -17.35 3.99 -12.75
N THR A 101 -17.62 4.12 -11.45
CA THR A 101 -17.35 5.34 -10.69
C THR A 101 -15.87 5.41 -10.29
N PRO A 102 -15.08 6.40 -10.73
CA PRO A 102 -13.75 6.64 -10.20
C PRO A 102 -13.81 7.29 -8.82
N PHE A 103 -13.07 6.74 -7.86
CA PHE A 103 -12.85 7.31 -6.53
C PHE A 103 -11.46 7.95 -6.51
N ILE A 104 -11.40 9.27 -6.56
CA ILE A 104 -10.17 10.06 -6.67
C ILE A 104 -9.63 10.31 -5.27
N ASN A 105 -8.55 9.63 -4.92
CA ASN A 105 -7.90 9.73 -3.62
C ASN A 105 -6.93 10.92 -3.59
N THR A 106 -7.06 11.78 -2.59
CA THR A 106 -6.21 12.96 -2.43
C THR A 106 -5.74 13.11 -0.99
N VAL A 107 -4.64 13.82 -0.80
CA VAL A 107 -4.16 14.26 0.50
C VAL A 107 -4.17 15.78 0.58
N ASN A 108 -4.84 16.34 1.57
CA ASN A 108 -4.82 17.76 1.85
C ASN A 108 -3.58 18.11 2.71
N MET A 109 -2.53 18.57 2.05
CA MET A 109 -1.27 18.92 2.71
C MET A 109 -1.36 20.17 3.59
N ASP A 110 -2.39 21.01 3.40
CA ASP A 110 -2.61 22.21 4.19
C ASP A 110 -3.35 21.93 5.52
N SER A 111 -3.92 20.72 5.68
CA SER A 111 -4.56 20.32 6.93
C SER A 111 -3.51 19.80 7.94
N PRO A 112 -3.66 20.08 9.24
CA PRO A 112 -2.69 19.67 10.27
C PRO A 112 -2.50 18.15 10.39
N ASP A 113 -3.51 17.38 10.01
CA ASP A 113 -3.55 15.91 10.06
C ASP A 113 -3.41 15.27 8.67
N HIS A 114 -3.08 16.07 7.64
CA HIS A 114 -2.96 15.61 6.25
C HIS A 114 -4.19 14.85 5.79
N GLU A 115 -5.37 15.49 5.92
CA GLU A 115 -6.67 14.88 5.66
C GLU A 115 -6.71 14.10 4.34
N HIS A 116 -7.12 12.84 4.41
CA HIS A 116 -7.43 12.03 3.23
C HIS A 116 -8.83 12.36 2.74
N VAL A 117 -8.96 12.81 1.50
CA VAL A 117 -10.24 13.13 0.87
C VAL A 117 -10.43 12.27 -0.38
N ILE A 118 -11.59 11.65 -0.48
CA ILE A 118 -11.97 10.84 -1.65
C ILE A 118 -13.09 11.59 -2.38
N TYR A 119 -12.79 12.03 -3.61
CA TYR A 119 -13.76 12.69 -4.47
C TYR A 119 -14.39 11.67 -5.42
N HIS A 120 -15.72 11.70 -5.56
CA HIS A 120 -16.45 10.80 -6.46
C HIS A 120 -17.74 11.42 -6.96
N SER A 121 -18.23 10.96 -8.12
CA SER A 121 -19.60 11.19 -8.58
C SER A 121 -20.55 10.24 -7.84
N SER A 122 -21.86 10.38 -8.07
CA SER A 122 -22.82 9.42 -7.53
C SER A 122 -22.48 8.01 -8.00
N PRO A 123 -22.38 7.03 -7.08
CA PRO A 123 -22.18 5.63 -7.43
C PRO A 123 -23.26 5.11 -8.39
N LYS A 124 -22.87 4.25 -9.30
CA LYS A 124 -23.74 3.71 -10.37
C LYS A 124 -24.21 2.29 -10.07
N HIS A 125 -23.42 1.54 -9.32
CA HIS A 125 -23.64 0.12 -9.04
C HIS A 125 -23.68 -0.16 -7.54
N GLN A 126 -24.39 -1.20 -7.13
CA GLN A 126 -24.52 -1.56 -5.71
C GLN A 126 -23.16 -1.81 -5.05
N VAL A 127 -22.23 -2.46 -5.75
CA VAL A 127 -20.87 -2.72 -5.23
C VAL A 127 -20.10 -1.44 -4.91
N GLU A 128 -20.32 -0.36 -5.65
CA GLU A 128 -19.72 0.96 -5.40
C GLU A 128 -20.32 1.61 -4.14
N HIS A 129 -21.65 1.45 -3.91
CA HIS A 129 -22.30 1.86 -2.67
C HIS A 129 -21.76 1.06 -1.48
N ASP A 130 -21.60 -0.25 -1.65
CA ASP A 130 -21.04 -1.15 -0.63
C ASP A 130 -19.61 -0.77 -0.27
N LEU A 131 -18.78 -0.39 -1.25
CA LEU A 131 -17.42 0.12 -1.03
C LEU A 131 -17.43 1.38 -0.14
N ILE A 132 -18.33 2.32 -0.43
CA ILE A 132 -18.48 3.54 0.36
C ILE A 132 -18.90 3.21 1.79
N GLU A 133 -19.97 2.42 1.95
CA GLU A 133 -20.58 2.15 3.26
C GLU A 133 -19.74 1.23 4.13
N LYS A 134 -19.13 0.19 3.54
CA LYS A 134 -18.43 -0.86 4.28
C LYS A 134 -16.92 -0.59 4.45
N TYR A 135 -16.30 0.09 3.49
CA TYR A 135 -14.87 0.32 3.50
C TYR A 135 -14.51 1.77 3.79
N PHE A 136 -14.92 2.73 2.96
CA PHE A 136 -14.53 4.13 3.16
C PHE A 136 -15.09 4.75 4.44
N SER A 137 -16.31 4.39 4.86
CA SER A 137 -16.88 4.86 6.12
C SER A 137 -16.10 4.45 7.37
N ARG A 138 -15.31 3.35 7.26
CA ARG A 138 -14.45 2.86 8.35
C ARG A 138 -13.08 3.50 8.36
N THR A 139 -12.69 4.16 7.27
CA THR A 139 -11.48 4.98 7.21
C THR A 139 -11.80 6.38 7.73
N LYS A 140 -10.77 7.16 8.08
CA LYS A 140 -10.97 8.58 8.42
C LYS A 140 -11.06 9.47 7.17
N ALA A 141 -11.19 8.88 5.98
CA ALA A 141 -11.30 9.64 4.75
C ALA A 141 -12.60 10.43 4.70
N ARG A 142 -12.53 11.69 4.30
CA ARG A 142 -13.69 12.50 4.00
C ARG A 142 -14.15 12.23 2.57
N LEU A 143 -15.42 11.94 2.39
CA LEU A 143 -16.05 11.81 1.07
C LEU A 143 -16.54 13.15 0.56
N ALA A 144 -16.31 13.46 -0.71
CA ALA A 144 -16.70 14.71 -1.34
C ALA A 144 -17.14 14.51 -2.80
N SER A 145 -17.95 15.45 -3.30
CA SER A 145 -18.34 15.45 -4.72
C SER A 145 -17.16 15.82 -5.62
N ASN A 146 -17.04 15.17 -6.77
CA ASN A 146 -16.08 15.53 -7.83
C ASN A 146 -16.13 17.00 -8.24
N GLU A 147 -17.34 17.62 -8.16
CA GLU A 147 -17.51 19.03 -8.48
C GLU A 147 -16.73 19.97 -7.56
N SER A 148 -16.35 19.48 -6.37
CA SER A 148 -15.57 20.21 -5.38
C SER A 148 -14.08 19.88 -5.39
N LEU A 149 -13.61 19.05 -6.34
CA LEU A 149 -12.18 18.68 -6.45
C LEU A 149 -11.35 19.93 -6.79
N PRO A 150 -10.39 20.33 -5.92
CA PRO A 150 -9.53 21.47 -6.19
C PRO A 150 -8.63 21.23 -7.41
N ALA A 151 -8.42 22.27 -8.22
CA ALA A 151 -7.57 22.18 -9.40
C ALA A 151 -6.10 21.82 -9.08
N ASN A 152 -5.65 22.12 -7.86
CA ASN A 152 -4.31 21.82 -7.36
C ASN A 152 -4.29 20.67 -6.35
N ALA A 153 -5.29 19.79 -6.37
CA ALA A 153 -5.35 18.66 -5.45
C ALA A 153 -4.16 17.71 -5.64
N HIS A 154 -3.60 17.20 -4.54
CA HIS A 154 -2.56 16.19 -4.57
C HIS A 154 -3.22 14.81 -4.75
N ILE A 155 -3.39 14.37 -5.99
CA ILE A 155 -4.05 13.11 -6.34
C ILE A 155 -3.03 11.97 -6.23
N THR A 156 -3.25 11.08 -5.27
CA THR A 156 -2.34 9.97 -4.96
C THR A 156 -2.60 8.74 -5.82
N ASN A 157 -3.88 8.43 -6.02
CA ASN A 157 -4.34 7.29 -6.83
C ASN A 157 -5.82 7.44 -7.17
N ILE A 158 -6.30 6.63 -8.10
CA ILE A 158 -7.73 6.51 -8.41
C ILE A 158 -8.13 5.06 -8.21
N SER A 159 -9.10 4.84 -7.31
CA SER A 159 -9.65 3.53 -6.97
C SER A 159 -10.95 3.28 -7.74
N MET A 160 -11.18 2.03 -8.12
CA MET A 160 -12.38 1.57 -8.82
C MET A 160 -12.77 0.17 -8.34
N ILE A 161 -14.05 -0.14 -8.43
CA ILE A 161 -14.60 -1.47 -8.19
C ILE A 161 -15.73 -1.75 -9.18
N GLY A 162 -15.84 -2.97 -9.65
CA GLY A 162 -16.87 -3.34 -10.60
C GLY A 162 -16.78 -4.81 -11.01
N ASP A 163 -17.52 -5.19 -12.05
CA ASP A 163 -17.51 -6.53 -12.66
C ASP A 163 -16.08 -7.02 -12.92
N ALA A 164 -15.76 -8.23 -12.43
CA ALA A 164 -14.38 -8.75 -12.47
C ALA A 164 -13.79 -8.83 -13.89
N PRO A 165 -14.47 -9.31 -14.93
CA PRO A 165 -13.97 -9.30 -16.31
C PRO A 165 -13.68 -7.88 -16.83
N LEU A 166 -14.62 -6.95 -16.57
CA LEU A 166 -14.52 -5.57 -17.03
C LEU A 166 -13.34 -4.83 -16.38
N VAL A 167 -13.24 -4.90 -15.06
CA VAL A 167 -12.12 -4.28 -14.32
C VAL A 167 -10.79 -4.91 -14.69
N TYR A 168 -10.76 -6.23 -14.95
CA TYR A 168 -9.52 -6.90 -15.39
C TYR A 168 -9.07 -6.44 -16.78
N ASP A 169 -9.99 -6.19 -17.70
CA ASP A 169 -9.65 -5.65 -19.03
C ASP A 169 -9.14 -4.20 -18.94
N MET A 170 -9.78 -3.36 -18.11
CA MET A 170 -9.28 -2.01 -17.83
C MET A 170 -7.89 -2.04 -17.17
N TYR A 171 -7.67 -2.94 -16.21
CA TYR A 171 -6.37 -3.15 -15.57
C TYR A 171 -5.26 -3.43 -16.59
N LYS A 172 -5.52 -4.31 -17.57
CA LYS A 172 -4.55 -4.61 -18.64
C LYS A 172 -4.27 -3.39 -19.51
N GLN A 173 -5.32 -2.65 -19.90
CA GLN A 173 -5.19 -1.48 -20.75
C GLN A 173 -4.40 -0.35 -20.06
N LEU A 174 -4.72 -0.04 -18.79
CA LEU A 174 -4.04 1.00 -18.03
C LEU A 174 -2.58 0.65 -17.73
N ASN A 175 -2.25 -0.62 -17.51
CA ASN A 175 -0.86 -1.06 -17.35
C ASN A 175 -0.04 -1.08 -18.67
N MET A 176 -0.66 -0.91 -19.84
CA MET A 176 0.08 -0.67 -21.08
C MET A 176 0.53 0.80 -21.24
N HIS A 177 0.02 1.70 -20.41
CA HIS A 177 0.39 3.12 -20.45
C HIS A 177 1.68 3.34 -19.63
N GLU A 178 2.73 3.90 -20.27
CA GLU A 178 4.06 4.04 -19.66
C GLU A 178 4.08 4.86 -18.35
N GLY A 179 3.15 5.82 -18.19
CA GLY A 179 3.05 6.67 -16.99
C GLY A 179 2.31 6.04 -15.82
N LEU A 180 1.65 4.88 -16.00
CA LEU A 180 0.74 4.31 -15.02
C LEU A 180 1.20 2.94 -14.51
N ILE A 181 0.80 2.63 -13.29
CA ILE A 181 0.78 1.28 -12.72
C ILE A 181 -0.56 1.04 -12.06
N ALA A 182 -1.20 -0.07 -12.38
CA ALA A 182 -2.44 -0.49 -11.75
C ALA A 182 -2.23 -1.77 -10.95
N TYR A 183 -2.81 -1.83 -9.76
CA TYR A 183 -2.93 -3.02 -8.93
C TYR A 183 -4.39 -3.44 -8.89
N SER A 184 -4.66 -4.74 -8.88
CA SER A 184 -6.03 -5.23 -8.92
C SER A 184 -6.13 -6.62 -8.28
N GLY A 185 -7.25 -6.89 -7.61
CA GLY A 185 -7.52 -8.16 -6.95
C GLY A 185 -9.01 -8.46 -6.85
N PRO A 186 -9.38 -9.68 -6.42
CA PRO A 186 -10.75 -10.02 -6.09
C PRO A 186 -11.30 -9.05 -5.05
N ALA A 187 -12.55 -8.65 -5.17
CA ALA A 187 -13.21 -7.82 -4.18
C ALA A 187 -13.76 -8.67 -3.03
N ILE A 188 -13.81 -8.10 -1.84
CA ILE A 188 -14.41 -8.78 -0.67
C ILE A 188 -15.94 -8.82 -0.73
N GLU A 189 -16.54 -8.03 -1.62
CA GLU A 189 -17.97 -7.93 -1.86
C GLU A 189 -18.53 -9.13 -2.63
N GLY A 190 -17.67 -9.91 -3.32
CA GLY A 190 -18.04 -11.12 -4.04
C GLY A 190 -17.03 -11.47 -5.13
N ASP A 191 -16.96 -12.74 -5.51
CA ASP A 191 -16.04 -13.25 -6.54
C ASP A 191 -16.35 -12.69 -7.94
N GLU A 192 -17.56 -12.20 -8.16
CA GLU A 192 -17.98 -11.54 -9.39
C GLU A 192 -17.42 -10.12 -9.53
N TYR A 193 -16.87 -9.55 -8.45
CA TYR A 193 -16.31 -8.19 -8.41
C TYR A 193 -14.80 -8.18 -8.26
N ARG A 194 -14.22 -7.08 -8.75
CA ARG A 194 -12.80 -6.83 -8.69
C ARG A 194 -12.54 -5.37 -8.35
N TRP A 195 -11.60 -5.12 -7.46
CA TRP A 195 -11.07 -3.78 -7.20
C TRP A 195 -9.87 -3.49 -8.09
N MET A 196 -9.60 -2.22 -8.34
CA MET A 196 -8.40 -1.72 -9.00
C MET A 196 -7.99 -0.37 -8.41
N ASP A 197 -6.70 -0.21 -8.16
CA ASP A 197 -6.07 1.06 -7.80
C ASP A 197 -5.03 1.43 -8.85
N VAL A 198 -5.11 2.66 -9.37
CA VAL A 198 -4.20 3.16 -10.41
C VAL A 198 -3.37 4.29 -9.85
N HIS A 199 -2.05 4.18 -10.01
CA HIS A 199 -1.05 5.13 -9.54
C HIS A 199 -0.16 5.59 -10.70
N HIS A 200 0.65 6.62 -10.46
CA HIS A 200 1.81 6.90 -11.31
C HIS A 200 2.79 5.72 -11.28
N ASN A 201 3.43 5.37 -12.40
CA ASN A 201 4.27 4.16 -12.51
C ASN A 201 5.47 4.14 -11.55
N LEU A 202 6.02 5.31 -11.19
CA LEU A 202 7.09 5.44 -10.21
C LEU A 202 6.58 5.40 -8.76
N ALA A 203 5.28 5.50 -8.53
CA ALA A 203 4.65 5.31 -7.22
C ALA A 203 4.51 3.81 -6.93
N ASN A 204 5.61 3.16 -6.62
CA ASN A 204 5.67 1.75 -6.25
C ASN A 204 6.58 1.54 -5.04
N LYS A 205 6.38 0.46 -4.30
CA LYS A 205 7.12 0.18 -3.06
C LYS A 205 8.63 0.16 -3.29
N GLY A 206 9.11 -0.39 -4.43
CA GLY A 206 10.52 -0.47 -4.75
C GLY A 206 11.18 0.90 -4.86
N SER A 207 10.58 1.84 -5.62
CA SER A 207 11.11 3.19 -5.76
C SER A 207 11.23 3.90 -4.42
N ALA A 208 10.22 3.76 -3.53
CA ALA A 208 10.24 4.37 -2.20
C ALA A 208 11.24 3.69 -1.25
N VAL A 209 11.39 2.36 -1.34
CA VAL A 209 12.42 1.61 -0.59
C VAL A 209 13.82 2.08 -1.00
N GLU A 210 14.09 2.25 -2.30
CA GLU A 210 15.38 2.74 -2.77
C GLU A 210 15.66 4.18 -2.31
N LEU A 211 14.64 5.04 -2.31
CA LEU A 211 14.76 6.40 -1.77
C LEU A 211 15.16 6.38 -0.30
N LEU A 212 14.48 5.58 0.53
CA LEU A 212 14.81 5.46 1.96
C LEU A 212 16.15 4.75 2.19
N ARG A 213 16.53 3.76 1.37
CA ARG A 213 17.86 3.14 1.39
C ARG A 213 18.96 4.19 1.29
N GLN A 214 18.81 5.12 0.33
CA GLN A 214 19.78 6.21 0.12
C GLN A 214 19.76 7.22 1.26
N GLN A 215 18.57 7.68 1.69
CA GLN A 215 18.44 8.66 2.77
C GLN A 215 18.99 8.16 4.10
N LEU A 216 18.78 6.88 4.41
CA LEU A 216 19.22 6.26 5.66
C LEU A 216 20.62 5.61 5.56
N ASN A 217 21.28 5.68 4.38
CA ASN A 217 22.56 5.06 4.11
C ASN A 217 22.59 3.56 4.46
N ALA A 218 21.52 2.82 4.13
CA ALA A 218 21.44 1.39 4.39
C ALA A 218 22.33 0.61 3.41
N SER A 219 23.18 -0.26 3.95
CA SER A 219 24.08 -1.11 3.15
C SER A 219 23.43 -2.43 2.73
N ASN A 220 22.42 -2.88 3.46
CA ASN A 220 21.69 -4.11 3.20
C ASN A 220 20.19 -3.87 3.42
N VAL A 221 19.37 -4.19 2.43
CA VAL A 221 17.92 -4.03 2.47
C VAL A 221 17.25 -5.40 2.47
N ILE A 222 16.45 -5.64 3.49
CA ILE A 222 15.67 -6.87 3.69
C ILE A 222 14.20 -6.53 3.58
N VAL A 223 13.45 -7.24 2.74
CA VAL A 223 12.04 -6.95 2.53
C VAL A 223 11.16 -8.18 2.74
N PHE A 224 9.94 -7.95 3.24
CA PHE A 224 8.92 -8.96 3.44
C PHE A 224 7.64 -8.54 2.69
N GLY A 225 7.06 -9.45 1.90
CA GLY A 225 5.87 -9.17 1.12
C GLY A 225 5.21 -10.43 0.57
N ASP A 226 3.93 -10.35 0.17
CA ASP A 226 3.14 -11.51 -0.25
C ASP A 226 2.41 -11.33 -1.58
N SER A 227 2.40 -10.11 -2.13
CA SER A 227 1.53 -9.77 -3.26
C SER A 227 2.22 -8.98 -4.40
N ASP A 228 1.47 -8.66 -5.44
CA ASP A 228 2.00 -8.09 -6.70
C ASP A 228 2.74 -6.75 -6.51
N ASN A 229 2.24 -5.90 -5.60
CA ASN A 229 2.86 -4.61 -5.31
C ASN A 229 4.20 -4.73 -4.57
N ASP A 230 4.54 -5.92 -4.04
CA ASP A 230 5.81 -6.18 -3.36
C ASP A 230 6.93 -6.55 -4.35
N LEU A 231 6.60 -7.03 -5.55
CA LEU A 231 7.59 -7.43 -6.54
C LEU A 231 8.58 -6.32 -6.89
N SER A 232 8.15 -5.06 -6.83
CA SER A 232 9.03 -3.92 -7.09
C SER A 232 10.11 -3.78 -6.01
N MET A 233 9.78 -3.97 -4.73
CA MET A 233 10.79 -3.94 -3.66
C MET A 233 11.61 -5.24 -3.59
N PHE A 234 11.05 -6.40 -3.96
CA PHE A 234 11.80 -7.67 -4.07
C PHE A 234 12.97 -7.57 -5.06
N LYS A 235 12.75 -6.87 -6.20
CA LYS A 235 13.79 -6.70 -7.24
C LYS A 235 14.96 -5.81 -6.81
N LEU A 236 14.76 -4.94 -5.82
CA LEU A 236 15.76 -3.95 -5.38
C LEU A 236 16.43 -4.35 -4.06
N ALA A 237 15.81 -5.26 -3.31
CA ALA A 237 16.32 -5.72 -2.03
C ALA A 237 17.54 -6.65 -2.19
N ASP A 238 18.39 -6.66 -1.18
CA ASP A 238 19.49 -7.62 -1.06
C ASP A 238 18.95 -8.99 -0.61
N GLU A 239 17.87 -9.00 0.21
CA GLU A 239 17.17 -10.19 0.64
C GLU A 239 15.63 -9.93 0.60
N ALA A 240 14.87 -10.83 -0.02
CA ALA A 240 13.42 -10.77 -0.11
C ALA A 240 12.79 -12.06 0.43
N TYR A 241 11.79 -11.93 1.31
CA TYR A 241 11.14 -13.06 1.96
C TYR A 241 9.64 -13.04 1.76
N ALA A 242 9.09 -14.16 1.29
CA ALA A 242 7.66 -14.34 1.10
C ALA A 242 7.08 -15.28 2.16
N PRO A 243 5.98 -14.91 2.85
CA PRO A 243 5.28 -15.85 3.72
C PRO A 243 4.63 -16.96 2.89
N SER A 244 4.38 -18.12 3.52
CA SER A 244 3.89 -19.31 2.81
C SER A 244 2.49 -19.15 2.21
N ASN A 245 1.70 -18.15 2.65
CA ASN A 245 0.43 -17.76 2.05
C ASN A 245 0.56 -16.98 0.74
N ALA A 246 1.74 -16.44 0.40
CA ALA A 246 1.97 -15.70 -0.83
C ALA A 246 1.67 -16.54 -2.09
N LYS A 247 1.29 -15.87 -3.18
CA LYS A 247 1.05 -16.53 -4.47
C LYS A 247 2.31 -17.23 -4.98
N PRO A 248 2.19 -18.32 -5.78
CA PRO A 248 3.37 -19.09 -6.24
C PRO A 248 4.46 -18.23 -6.88
N TYR A 249 4.10 -17.35 -7.82
CA TYR A 249 5.08 -16.50 -8.52
C TYR A 249 5.72 -15.42 -7.63
N ILE A 250 5.09 -15.04 -6.51
CA ILE A 250 5.71 -14.17 -5.50
C ILE A 250 6.76 -14.95 -4.71
N LYS A 251 6.45 -16.20 -4.33
CA LYS A 251 7.42 -17.11 -3.69
C LYS A 251 8.61 -17.41 -4.57
N ASP A 252 8.38 -17.57 -5.88
CA ASP A 252 9.45 -17.80 -6.87
C ASP A 252 10.37 -16.58 -7.03
N ALA A 253 9.87 -15.37 -6.77
CA ALA A 253 10.66 -14.13 -6.81
C ALA A 253 11.42 -13.85 -5.50
N ALA A 254 11.10 -14.54 -4.42
CA ALA A 254 11.71 -14.35 -3.11
C ALA A 254 13.07 -15.08 -2.99
N THR A 255 13.95 -14.57 -2.13
CA THR A 255 15.17 -15.26 -1.70
C THR A 255 14.83 -16.58 -0.97
N SER A 256 13.78 -16.55 -0.15
CA SER A 256 13.27 -17.74 0.54
C SER A 256 11.80 -17.56 0.96
N VAL A 257 11.12 -18.69 1.14
CA VAL A 257 9.77 -18.76 1.69
C VAL A 257 9.83 -19.03 3.18
N ILE A 258 9.12 -18.24 3.97
CA ILE A 258 9.06 -18.34 5.43
C ILE A 258 7.71 -18.87 5.90
N GLY A 259 7.50 -18.97 7.22
CA GLY A 259 6.25 -19.42 7.81
C GLY A 259 5.04 -18.56 7.43
N HIS A 260 3.83 -19.09 7.66
CA HIS A 260 2.57 -18.41 7.34
C HIS A 260 2.39 -17.13 8.18
N HIS A 261 1.85 -16.05 7.57
CA HIS A 261 1.66 -14.77 8.27
C HIS A 261 0.77 -14.89 9.53
N ASP A 262 -0.23 -15.77 9.48
CA ASP A 262 -1.17 -16.01 10.58
C ASP A 262 -0.60 -16.92 11.70
N GLU A 263 0.62 -17.43 11.52
CA GLU A 263 1.35 -18.28 12.46
C GLU A 263 2.64 -17.61 12.97
N ASP A 264 2.69 -16.27 12.93
CA ASP A 264 3.86 -15.47 13.29
C ASP A 264 5.11 -15.80 12.46
N GLY A 265 4.94 -16.20 11.20
CA GLY A 265 6.03 -16.67 10.35
C GLY A 265 7.20 -15.70 10.23
N ILE A 266 6.91 -14.40 10.10
CA ILE A 266 7.94 -13.35 10.08
C ILE A 266 8.68 -13.26 11.41
N ALA A 267 7.96 -13.20 12.52
CA ALA A 267 8.58 -13.03 13.83
C ALA A 267 9.47 -14.22 14.20
N ARG A 268 9.04 -15.45 13.86
CA ARG A 268 9.85 -16.67 14.05
C ARG A 268 11.11 -16.61 13.21
N PHE A 269 11.00 -16.25 11.94
CA PHE A 269 12.15 -16.07 11.04
C PHE A 269 13.14 -15.01 11.55
N LEU A 270 12.63 -13.85 11.99
CA LEU A 270 13.47 -12.77 12.52
C LEU A 270 14.23 -13.21 13.79
N ARG A 271 13.57 -13.92 14.70
CA ARG A 271 14.22 -14.46 15.91
C ARG A 271 15.36 -15.44 15.56
N GLU A 272 15.16 -16.30 14.58
CA GLU A 272 16.20 -17.21 14.10
C GLU A 272 17.33 -16.42 13.40
N ARG A 273 17.00 -15.56 12.44
CA ARG A 273 17.95 -14.81 11.59
C ARG A 273 18.88 -13.91 12.42
N PHE A 274 18.35 -13.28 13.46
CA PHE A 274 19.07 -12.33 14.30
C PHE A 274 19.43 -12.88 15.69
N SER A 275 19.12 -14.13 15.98
CA SER A 275 19.37 -14.80 17.29
C SER A 275 18.79 -14.00 18.46
N LEU A 276 17.50 -13.58 18.33
CA LEU A 276 16.79 -12.75 19.33
C LEU A 276 16.30 -13.56 20.53
#